data_a7addea455f2b6e8fd1240f48e19024e
#
_entry.id   a7addea455f2b6e8fd1240f48e19024e
#
_cell.length_a   1.000
_cell.length_b   1.000
_cell.length_c   1.000
_cell.angle_alpha   90.00
_cell.angle_beta   90.00
_cell.angle_gamma   90.00
#
_symmetry.space_group_name_H-M   'P 1'
#
loop_
_entity.id
_entity.type
_entity.pdbx_description
1 polymer ?
#
loop_
_entity_poly.entity_id
_entity_poly.type
_entity_poly.pdbx_seq_one_letter_code
_entity_poly.pdbx_strand_id
1 'polypeptide(L)'
;MNKAQKEVQQAQLDEEKKVIRLLEVVYERAKKDCEQKIMELSARTDLENLQSIVYQKEYQQMMVDQLEAMLYDLHEGQFTTIADYLEQSYINGYVGMFYDLQSTGIPLVIPIQQDQVVKALKTNSKLSSGLYTKLGEDVGYLKRSIRAELSRGIASGSTWNEMALRIAKGMNSPFRKAYNNAIRIARTEGHRIQNEAALDGQHGAKKKGADIVKQ
;
A
#
# COMPACT_ATOMS: atom_id res chain seq x y z
N MET A 1 -6.48 3.20 31.54
CA MET A 1 -6.68 4.03 30.34
C MET A 1 -7.86 4.95 30.59
N ASN A 2 -7.65 6.26 30.54
CA ASN A 2 -8.68 7.28 30.76
C ASN A 2 -9.61 7.42 29.55
N LYS A 3 -10.65 8.27 29.63
CA LYS A 3 -11.63 8.46 28.55
C LYS A 3 -10.97 9.03 27.29
N ALA A 4 -10.08 10.04 27.43
CA ALA A 4 -9.37 10.64 26.30
C ALA A 4 -8.50 9.64 25.56
N GLN A 5 -7.75 8.80 26.29
CA GLN A 5 -6.93 7.74 25.70
C GLN A 5 -7.76 6.72 24.91
N LYS A 6 -8.98 6.37 25.39
CA LYS A 6 -9.89 5.48 24.66
C LYS A 6 -10.39 6.11 23.36
N GLU A 7 -10.74 7.39 23.38
CA GLU A 7 -11.18 8.13 22.20
C GLU A 7 -10.08 8.22 21.14
N VAL A 8 -8.84 8.53 21.56
CA VAL A 8 -7.66 8.56 20.67
C VAL A 8 -7.41 7.17 20.04
N GLN A 9 -7.47 6.12 20.84
CA GLN A 9 -7.30 4.75 20.35
C GLN A 9 -8.42 4.37 19.37
N GLN A 10 -9.67 4.74 19.66
CA GLN A 10 -10.78 4.46 18.77
C GLN A 10 -10.63 5.19 17.43
N ALA A 11 -10.24 6.47 17.45
CA ALA A 11 -9.97 7.24 16.24
C ALA A 11 -8.89 6.59 15.38
N GLN A 12 -7.81 6.09 15.99
CA GLN A 12 -6.75 5.38 15.26
C GLN A 12 -7.25 4.07 14.63
N LEU A 13 -8.07 3.31 15.35
CA LEU A 13 -8.66 2.07 14.81
C LEU A 13 -9.61 2.33 13.64
N ASP A 14 -10.33 3.45 13.67
CA ASP A 14 -11.25 3.80 12.60
C ASP A 14 -10.51 4.29 11.34
N GLU A 15 -9.41 5.03 11.49
CA GLU A 15 -8.52 5.37 10.36
C GLU A 15 -7.82 4.11 9.80
N GLU A 16 -7.41 3.16 10.64
CA GLU A 16 -6.87 1.89 10.18
C GLU A 16 -7.90 1.10 9.34
N LYS A 17 -9.15 1.02 9.79
CA LYS A 17 -10.23 0.38 9.01
C LYS A 17 -10.46 1.07 7.68
N LYS A 18 -10.37 2.40 7.65
CA LYS A 18 -10.54 3.21 6.45
C LYS A 18 -9.44 2.94 5.43
N VAL A 19 -8.17 2.96 5.83
CA VAL A 19 -7.06 2.67 4.92
C VAL A 19 -7.12 1.23 4.37
N ILE A 20 -7.53 0.25 5.19
CA ILE A 20 -7.70 -1.14 4.73
C ILE A 20 -8.76 -1.21 3.63
N ARG A 21 -9.91 -0.53 3.77
CA ARG A 21 -10.95 -0.48 2.73
C ARG A 21 -10.46 0.22 1.46
N LEU A 22 -9.69 1.30 1.59
CA LEU A 22 -9.12 2.00 0.44
C LEU A 22 -8.12 1.11 -0.31
N LEU A 23 -7.27 0.39 0.41
CA LEU A 23 -6.36 -0.58 -0.18
C LEU A 23 -7.12 -1.72 -0.89
N GLU A 24 -8.20 -2.23 -0.29
CA GLU A 24 -9.05 -3.23 -0.92
C GLU A 24 -9.57 -2.74 -2.27
N VAL A 25 -10.10 -1.52 -2.34
CA VAL A 25 -10.58 -0.91 -3.59
C VAL A 25 -9.45 -0.79 -4.63
N VAL A 26 -8.26 -0.34 -4.23
CA VAL A 26 -7.10 -0.21 -5.12
C VAL A 26 -6.68 -1.56 -5.70
N TYR A 27 -6.62 -2.60 -4.87
CA TYR A 27 -6.21 -3.94 -5.30
C TYR A 27 -7.28 -4.66 -6.14
N GLU A 28 -8.55 -4.56 -5.75
CA GLU A 28 -9.67 -5.14 -6.51
C GLU A 28 -9.80 -4.50 -7.90
N ARG A 29 -9.66 -3.17 -7.97
CA ARG A 29 -9.66 -2.45 -9.25
C ARG A 29 -8.51 -2.91 -10.14
N ALA A 30 -7.28 -2.89 -9.65
CA ALA A 30 -6.11 -3.30 -10.43
C ALA A 30 -6.22 -4.74 -10.92
N LYS A 31 -6.72 -5.65 -10.08
CA LYS A 31 -6.96 -7.05 -10.44
C LYS A 31 -7.99 -7.15 -11.57
N LYS A 32 -9.14 -6.47 -11.42
CA LYS A 32 -10.21 -6.47 -12.42
C LYS A 32 -9.74 -5.90 -13.76
N ASP A 33 -8.99 -4.79 -13.71
CA ASP A 33 -8.46 -4.15 -14.93
C ASP A 33 -7.47 -5.08 -15.65
N CYS A 34 -6.60 -5.78 -14.90
CA CYS A 34 -5.71 -6.80 -15.46
C CYS A 34 -6.47 -7.97 -16.08
N GLU A 35 -7.49 -8.51 -15.39
CA GLU A 35 -8.32 -9.61 -15.89
C GLU A 35 -9.09 -9.21 -17.16
N GLN A 36 -9.69 -8.02 -17.17
CA GLN A 36 -10.39 -7.49 -18.34
C GLN A 36 -9.45 -7.32 -19.52
N LYS A 37 -8.26 -6.74 -19.31
CA LYS A 37 -7.26 -6.55 -20.36
C LYS A 37 -6.78 -7.88 -20.94
N ILE A 38 -6.58 -8.89 -20.13
CA ILE A 38 -6.20 -10.23 -20.56
C ILE A 38 -7.31 -10.83 -21.44
N MET A 39 -8.60 -10.67 -21.06
CA MET A 39 -9.73 -11.15 -21.85
C MET A 39 -9.84 -10.42 -23.19
N GLU A 40 -9.72 -9.09 -23.21
CA GLU A 40 -9.74 -8.29 -24.44
C GLU A 40 -8.65 -8.73 -25.42
N LEU A 41 -7.43 -8.93 -24.89
CA LEU A 41 -6.30 -9.35 -25.73
C LEU A 41 -6.46 -10.79 -26.23
N SER A 42 -7.05 -11.68 -25.45
CA SER A 42 -7.27 -13.08 -25.85
C SER A 42 -8.42 -13.26 -26.86
N ALA A 43 -9.38 -12.34 -26.89
CA ALA A 43 -10.52 -12.36 -27.80
C ALA A 43 -10.19 -11.87 -29.24
N ARG A 44 -8.94 -11.45 -29.50
CA ARG A 44 -8.54 -10.99 -30.84
C ARG A 44 -8.38 -12.16 -31.78
N THR A 45 -9.29 -12.26 -32.77
CA THR A 45 -9.32 -13.33 -33.78
C THR A 45 -8.25 -13.17 -34.85
N ASP A 46 -7.70 -11.95 -35.03
CA ASP A 46 -6.59 -11.70 -35.97
C ASP A 46 -5.29 -12.41 -35.57
N LEU A 47 -5.23 -12.95 -34.35
CA LEU A 47 -4.06 -13.63 -33.76
C LEU A 47 -4.11 -15.16 -33.93
N GLU A 48 -5.27 -15.73 -34.28
CA GLU A 48 -5.41 -17.19 -34.45
C GLU A 48 -4.56 -17.74 -35.59
N ASN A 49 -4.17 -16.90 -36.55
CA ASN A 49 -3.38 -17.27 -37.72
C ASN A 49 -1.90 -16.84 -37.63
N LEU A 50 -1.42 -16.39 -36.49
CA LEU A 50 -0.01 -16.01 -36.32
C LEU A 50 0.89 -17.25 -36.30
N GLN A 51 1.27 -17.72 -37.50
CA GLN A 51 2.20 -18.84 -37.67
C GLN A 51 3.65 -18.47 -37.39
N SER A 52 3.99 -17.17 -37.33
CA SER A 52 5.35 -16.71 -37.10
C SER A 52 5.68 -16.57 -35.62
N ILE A 53 6.74 -17.22 -35.19
CA ILE A 53 7.30 -17.12 -33.83
C ILE A 53 7.65 -15.65 -33.47
N VAL A 54 8.02 -14.84 -34.47
CA VAL A 54 8.35 -13.43 -34.28
C VAL A 54 7.13 -12.63 -33.83
N TYR A 55 6.01 -12.76 -34.56
CA TYR A 55 4.75 -12.08 -34.20
C TYR A 55 4.19 -12.55 -32.85
N GLN A 56 4.32 -13.83 -32.52
CA GLN A 56 3.93 -14.35 -31.22
C GLN A 56 4.72 -13.70 -30.09
N LYS A 57 6.04 -13.49 -30.26
CA LYS A 57 6.90 -12.82 -29.30
C LYS A 57 6.56 -11.33 -29.15
N GLU A 58 6.32 -10.62 -30.24
CA GLU A 58 5.95 -9.19 -30.23
C GLU A 58 4.61 -9.00 -29.52
N TYR A 59 3.62 -9.85 -29.80
CA TYR A 59 2.33 -9.79 -29.12
C TYR A 59 2.45 -10.10 -27.63
N GLN A 60 3.24 -11.10 -27.26
CA GLN A 60 3.54 -11.41 -25.88
C GLN A 60 4.16 -10.22 -25.14
N GLN A 61 5.13 -9.55 -25.78
CA GLN A 61 5.76 -8.36 -25.19
C GLN A 61 4.73 -7.25 -25.00
N MET A 62 3.89 -6.99 -25.99
CA MET A 62 2.81 -6.00 -25.89
C MET A 62 1.85 -6.30 -24.72
N MET A 63 1.46 -7.57 -24.52
CA MET A 63 0.63 -7.96 -23.36
C MET A 63 1.35 -7.67 -22.03
N VAL A 64 2.62 -8.05 -21.94
CA VAL A 64 3.43 -7.79 -20.72
C VAL A 64 3.47 -6.30 -20.45
N ASP A 65 3.77 -5.47 -21.44
CA ASP A 65 3.93 -4.02 -21.27
C ASP A 65 2.61 -3.35 -20.79
N GLN A 66 1.47 -3.77 -21.35
CA GLN A 66 0.16 -3.25 -20.92
C GLN A 66 -0.19 -3.67 -19.49
N LEU A 67 0.07 -4.91 -19.10
CA LEU A 67 -0.16 -5.38 -17.74
C LEU A 67 0.81 -4.71 -16.75
N GLU A 68 2.05 -4.44 -17.17
CA GLU A 68 3.01 -3.71 -16.33
C GLU A 68 2.61 -2.27 -16.08
N ALA A 69 2.00 -1.59 -17.07
CA ALA A 69 1.45 -0.25 -16.87
C ALA A 69 0.35 -0.26 -15.79
N MET A 70 -0.58 -1.21 -15.83
CA MET A 70 -1.63 -1.35 -14.82
C MET A 70 -1.07 -1.67 -13.43
N LEU A 71 0.00 -2.47 -13.36
CA LEU A 71 0.67 -2.76 -12.10
C LEU A 71 1.50 -1.58 -11.57
N TYR A 72 1.93 -0.67 -12.45
CA TYR A 72 2.50 0.60 -12.04
C TYR A 72 1.44 1.48 -11.35
N ASP A 73 0.25 1.59 -11.93
CA ASP A 73 -0.87 2.33 -11.33
C ASP A 73 -1.28 1.74 -9.96
N LEU A 74 -1.25 0.41 -9.82
CA LEU A 74 -1.41 -0.24 -8.52
C LEU A 74 -0.33 0.21 -7.52
N HIS A 75 0.93 0.27 -7.96
CA HIS A 75 2.04 0.69 -7.10
C HIS A 75 1.86 2.11 -6.59
N GLU A 76 1.55 3.05 -7.48
CA GLU A 76 1.29 4.46 -7.12
C GLU A 76 0.07 4.59 -6.21
N GLY A 77 -1.02 3.91 -6.53
CA GLY A 77 -2.26 3.95 -5.76
C GLY A 77 -2.09 3.43 -4.33
N GLN A 78 -1.41 2.30 -4.15
CA GLN A 78 -1.16 1.77 -2.80
C GLN A 78 -0.17 2.64 -2.01
N PHE A 79 0.86 3.20 -2.67
CA PHE A 79 1.81 4.09 -2.02
C PHE A 79 1.13 5.35 -1.51
N THR A 80 0.35 6.04 -2.36
CA THR A 80 -0.39 7.23 -1.97
C THR A 80 -1.36 6.94 -0.82
N THR A 81 -2.15 5.87 -0.93
CA THR A 81 -3.11 5.47 0.11
C THR A 81 -2.44 5.24 1.47
N ILE A 82 -1.28 4.58 1.49
CA ILE A 82 -0.57 4.33 2.74
C ILE A 82 0.13 5.60 3.24
N ALA A 83 0.73 6.40 2.35
CA ALA A 83 1.40 7.65 2.73
C ALA A 83 0.43 8.63 3.40
N ASP A 84 -0.75 8.83 2.83
CA ASP A 84 -1.81 9.68 3.40
C ASP A 84 -2.26 9.16 4.78
N TYR A 85 -2.42 7.86 4.92
CA TYR A 85 -2.74 7.26 6.22
C TYR A 85 -1.63 7.46 7.26
N LEU A 86 -0.36 7.36 6.87
CA LEU A 86 0.76 7.55 7.79
C LEU A 86 0.86 9.02 8.24
N GLU A 87 0.62 9.98 7.35
CA GLU A 87 0.53 11.40 7.70
C GLU A 87 -0.60 11.64 8.69
N GLN A 88 -1.79 11.10 8.43
CA GLN A 88 -2.93 11.21 9.35
C GLN A 88 -2.65 10.53 10.70
N SER A 89 -1.95 9.39 10.70
CA SER A 89 -1.54 8.70 11.92
C SER A 89 -0.58 9.55 12.78
N TYR A 90 0.33 10.31 12.15
CA TYR A 90 1.17 11.27 12.87
C TYR A 90 0.34 12.37 13.52
N ILE A 91 -0.55 13.00 12.75
CA ILE A 91 -1.44 14.06 13.25
C ILE A 91 -2.28 13.56 14.43
N ASN A 92 -2.88 12.40 14.31
CA ASN A 92 -3.70 11.79 15.36
C ASN A 92 -2.89 11.46 16.62
N GLY A 93 -1.68 10.94 16.47
CA GLY A 93 -0.78 10.68 17.59
C GLY A 93 -0.37 11.94 18.33
N TYR A 94 -0.01 12.99 17.59
CA TYR A 94 0.39 14.28 18.13
C TYR A 94 -0.77 15.00 18.85
N VAL A 95 -1.91 15.15 18.16
CA VAL A 95 -3.11 15.80 18.73
C VAL A 95 -3.67 14.98 19.88
N GLY A 96 -3.69 13.66 19.77
CA GLY A 96 -4.17 12.77 20.82
C GLY A 96 -3.37 12.88 22.11
N MET A 97 -2.05 13.06 22.00
CA MET A 97 -1.19 13.30 23.16
C MET A 97 -1.55 14.61 23.86
N PHE A 98 -1.77 15.71 23.13
CA PHE A 98 -2.20 16.98 23.74
C PHE A 98 -3.61 16.89 24.31
N TYR A 99 -4.52 16.17 23.68
CA TYR A 99 -5.86 15.93 24.21
C TYR A 99 -5.81 15.17 25.54
N ASP A 100 -4.93 14.17 25.67
CA ASP A 100 -4.70 13.45 26.93
C ASP A 100 -4.13 14.39 28.01
N LEU A 101 -3.13 15.23 27.70
CA LEU A 101 -2.59 16.23 28.63
C LEU A 101 -3.65 17.23 29.10
N GLN A 102 -4.49 17.73 28.20
CA GLN A 102 -5.58 18.63 28.56
C GLN A 102 -6.59 17.98 29.51
N SER A 103 -6.86 16.69 29.33
CA SER A 103 -7.74 15.92 30.22
C SER A 103 -7.19 15.78 31.65
N THR A 104 -5.90 15.98 31.83
CA THR A 104 -5.23 16.00 33.14
C THR A 104 -5.06 17.42 33.71
N GLY A 105 -5.62 18.44 33.06
CA GLY A 105 -5.59 19.84 33.54
C GLY A 105 -4.40 20.64 33.03
N ILE A 106 -3.62 20.16 32.07
CA ILE A 106 -2.51 20.90 31.45
C ILE A 106 -2.99 21.53 30.14
N PRO A 107 -3.34 22.83 30.08
CA PRO A 107 -3.92 23.48 28.91
C PRO A 107 -2.84 23.90 27.90
N LEU A 108 -2.06 22.95 27.42
CA LEU A 108 -0.96 23.19 26.50
C LEU A 108 -1.32 22.66 25.09
N VAL A 109 -1.12 23.50 24.08
CA VAL A 109 -1.18 23.11 22.66
C VAL A 109 0.04 23.68 21.96
N ILE A 110 0.77 22.83 21.24
CA ILE A 110 1.91 23.23 20.40
C ILE A 110 1.55 22.88 18.95
N PRO A 111 1.69 23.83 18.00
CA PRO A 111 1.44 23.54 16.59
C PRO A 111 2.35 22.44 16.03
N ILE A 112 1.80 21.60 15.16
CA ILE A 112 2.57 20.60 14.42
C ILE A 112 3.51 21.34 13.44
N GLN A 113 4.77 20.93 13.40
CA GLN A 113 5.74 21.43 12.44
C GLN A 113 5.85 20.43 11.28
N GLN A 114 5.71 20.90 10.05
CA GLN A 114 5.68 20.05 8.84
C GLN A 114 6.97 19.24 8.66
N ASP A 115 8.11 19.79 9.03
CA ASP A 115 9.40 19.09 9.00
C ASP A 115 9.47 17.89 9.97
N GLN A 116 8.80 17.96 11.11
CA GLN A 116 8.67 16.83 12.04
C GLN A 116 7.86 15.69 11.43
N VAL A 117 6.74 16.01 10.73
CA VAL A 117 5.94 15.01 10.00
C VAL A 117 6.79 14.32 8.94
N VAL A 118 7.47 15.11 8.10
CA VAL A 118 8.34 14.58 7.02
C VAL A 118 9.47 13.73 7.61
N LYS A 119 10.07 14.14 8.73
CA LYS A 119 11.10 13.38 9.41
C LYS A 119 10.57 12.05 9.92
N ALA A 120 9.43 12.03 10.61
CA ALA A 120 8.82 10.80 11.13
C ALA A 120 8.46 9.80 10.03
N LEU A 121 8.01 10.29 8.86
CA LEU A 121 7.70 9.45 7.70
C LEU A 121 8.97 8.82 7.08
N LYS A 122 10.10 9.52 7.11
CA LYS A 122 11.36 9.07 6.46
C LYS A 122 12.33 8.38 7.41
N THR A 123 12.34 8.76 8.68
CA THR A 123 13.33 8.31 9.68
C THR A 123 12.70 7.21 10.54
N ASN A 124 13.53 6.27 11.01
CA ASN A 124 13.10 5.19 11.92
C ASN A 124 12.10 4.17 11.33
N SER A 125 11.78 4.25 10.03
CA SER A 125 11.02 3.18 9.39
C SER A 125 11.80 1.87 9.44
N LYS A 126 11.12 0.79 9.84
CA LYS A 126 11.69 -0.58 9.78
C LYS A 126 11.80 -1.09 8.34
N LEU A 127 11.31 -0.33 7.38
CA LEU A 127 11.44 -0.62 5.95
C LEU A 127 12.81 -0.11 5.47
N SER A 128 13.80 -0.99 5.46
CA SER A 128 15.21 -0.68 5.11
C SER A 128 15.38 -0.02 3.75
N SER A 129 14.46 -0.28 2.82
CA SER A 129 14.45 0.28 1.46
C SER A 129 13.47 1.44 1.26
N GLY A 130 12.79 1.90 2.33
CA GLY A 130 11.69 2.86 2.25
C GLY A 130 10.37 2.27 1.79
N LEU A 131 9.27 3.00 2.07
CA LEU A 131 7.91 2.53 1.81
C LEU A 131 7.66 2.26 0.32
N TYR A 132 8.02 3.20 -0.55
CA TYR A 132 7.80 3.09 -1.99
C TYR A 132 8.48 1.86 -2.58
N THR A 133 9.76 1.67 -2.28
CA THR A 133 10.54 0.52 -2.78
C THR A 133 9.95 -0.80 -2.24
N LYS A 134 9.58 -0.84 -0.97
CA LYS A 134 9.03 -2.05 -0.36
C LYS A 134 7.71 -2.48 -0.98
N LEU A 135 6.80 -1.54 -1.26
CA LEU A 135 5.56 -1.82 -1.98
C LEU A 135 5.84 -2.24 -3.43
N GLY A 136 6.88 -1.66 -4.07
CA GLY A 136 7.32 -2.04 -5.42
C GLY A 136 7.84 -3.47 -5.52
N GLU A 137 8.44 -4.02 -4.46
CA GLU A 137 8.89 -5.43 -4.44
C GLU A 137 7.70 -6.40 -4.64
N ASP A 138 6.56 -6.12 -4.01
CA ASP A 138 5.35 -6.94 -4.14
C ASP A 138 4.76 -6.84 -5.55
N VAL A 139 4.73 -5.65 -6.13
CA VAL A 139 4.32 -5.44 -7.54
C VAL A 139 5.31 -6.12 -8.49
N GLY A 140 6.60 -6.08 -8.21
CA GLY A 140 7.62 -6.83 -8.96
C GLY A 140 7.40 -8.35 -8.92
N TYR A 141 6.89 -8.87 -7.81
CA TYR A 141 6.49 -10.27 -7.71
C TYR A 141 5.27 -10.59 -8.60
N LEU A 142 4.25 -9.72 -8.63
CA LEU A 142 3.10 -9.84 -9.52
C LEU A 142 3.53 -9.88 -10.99
N LYS A 143 4.40 -8.94 -11.41
CA LYS A 143 4.95 -8.90 -12.78
C LYS A 143 5.64 -10.20 -13.16
N ARG A 144 6.52 -10.73 -12.29
CA ARG A 144 7.21 -12.00 -12.53
C ARG A 144 6.24 -13.18 -12.64
N SER A 145 5.19 -13.21 -11.84
CA SER A 145 4.18 -14.26 -11.88
C SER A 145 3.43 -14.27 -13.22
N ILE A 146 3.03 -13.11 -13.72
CA ILE A 146 2.36 -12.96 -15.02
C ILE A 146 3.29 -13.40 -16.16
N ARG A 147 4.52 -12.93 -16.19
CA ARG A 147 5.51 -13.34 -17.20
C ARG A 147 5.75 -14.85 -17.21
N ALA A 148 5.83 -15.47 -16.03
CA ALA A 148 6.02 -16.92 -15.92
C ALA A 148 4.84 -17.70 -16.48
N GLU A 149 3.60 -17.27 -16.26
CA GLU A 149 2.40 -17.93 -16.82
C GLU A 149 2.32 -17.77 -18.36
N LEU A 150 2.64 -16.57 -18.87
CA LEU A 150 2.74 -16.35 -20.32
C LEU A 150 3.79 -17.27 -20.95
N SER A 151 4.99 -17.31 -20.38
CA SER A 151 6.07 -18.17 -20.90
C SER A 151 5.70 -19.66 -20.89
N ARG A 152 5.05 -20.14 -19.82
CA ARG A 152 4.58 -21.53 -19.74
C ARG A 152 3.51 -21.83 -20.80
N GLY A 153 2.55 -20.92 -21.00
CA GLY A 153 1.50 -21.06 -21.99
C GLY A 153 2.07 -21.24 -23.40
N ILE A 154 3.04 -20.41 -23.75
CA ILE A 154 3.70 -20.48 -25.06
C ILE A 154 4.48 -21.78 -25.20
N ALA A 155 5.29 -22.14 -24.20
CA ALA A 155 6.07 -23.38 -24.23
C ALA A 155 5.19 -24.64 -24.34
N SER A 156 3.97 -24.60 -23.82
CA SER A 156 3.00 -25.72 -23.90
C SER A 156 2.13 -25.68 -25.15
N GLY A 157 2.29 -24.70 -26.06
CA GLY A 157 1.45 -24.56 -27.25
C GLY A 157 -0.02 -24.25 -26.93
N SER A 158 -0.28 -23.64 -25.74
CA SER A 158 -1.65 -23.26 -25.33
C SER A 158 -2.20 -22.17 -26.22
N THR A 159 -3.51 -22.20 -26.46
CA THR A 159 -4.23 -21.11 -27.12
C THR A 159 -4.19 -19.84 -26.28
N TRP A 160 -4.40 -18.68 -26.91
CA TRP A 160 -4.44 -17.39 -26.19
C TRP A 160 -5.53 -17.36 -25.13
N ASN A 161 -6.68 -17.95 -25.40
CA ASN A 161 -7.78 -18.04 -24.46
C ASN A 161 -7.42 -18.89 -23.22
N GLU A 162 -6.79 -20.05 -23.43
CA GLU A 162 -6.29 -20.89 -22.33
C GLU A 162 -5.22 -20.18 -21.51
N MET A 163 -4.30 -19.43 -22.15
CA MET A 163 -3.31 -18.62 -21.45
C MET A 163 -3.97 -17.51 -20.62
N ALA A 164 -4.94 -16.79 -21.18
CA ALA A 164 -5.69 -15.76 -20.48
C ALA A 164 -6.37 -16.28 -19.22
N LEU A 165 -7.10 -17.40 -19.33
CA LEU A 165 -7.75 -18.04 -18.18
C LEU A 165 -6.74 -18.51 -17.13
N ARG A 166 -5.59 -19.01 -17.55
CA ARG A 166 -4.52 -19.46 -16.65
C ARG A 166 -3.87 -18.30 -15.91
N ILE A 167 -3.60 -17.17 -16.59
CA ILE A 167 -3.06 -15.96 -16.00
C ILE A 167 -4.06 -15.38 -15.00
N ALA A 168 -5.33 -15.21 -15.37
CA ALA A 168 -6.37 -14.70 -14.48
C ALA A 168 -6.50 -15.54 -13.21
N LYS A 169 -6.50 -16.87 -13.33
CA LYS A 169 -6.52 -17.79 -12.19
C LYS A 169 -5.23 -17.72 -11.36
N GLY A 170 -4.08 -17.63 -12.02
CA GLY A 170 -2.75 -17.57 -11.39
C GLY A 170 -2.50 -16.28 -10.64
N MET A 171 -3.12 -15.15 -11.03
CA MET A 171 -2.97 -13.86 -10.34
C MET A 171 -3.66 -13.79 -8.97
N ASN A 172 -4.67 -14.60 -8.69
CA ASN A 172 -5.44 -14.52 -7.44
C ASN A 172 -4.55 -14.62 -6.18
N SER A 173 -3.65 -15.59 -6.13
CA SER A 173 -2.77 -15.79 -4.98
C SER A 173 -1.71 -14.68 -4.83
N PRO A 174 -0.97 -14.28 -5.89
CA PRO A 174 -0.06 -13.15 -5.84
C PRO A 174 -0.72 -11.82 -5.44
N PHE A 175 -1.91 -11.49 -5.97
CA PHE A 175 -2.65 -10.28 -5.59
C PHE A 175 -3.05 -10.29 -4.12
N ARG A 176 -3.58 -11.41 -3.62
CA ARG A 176 -3.92 -11.58 -2.20
C ARG A 176 -2.70 -11.41 -1.31
N LYS A 177 -1.55 -11.98 -1.70
CA LYS A 177 -0.31 -11.86 -0.95
C LYS A 177 0.17 -10.41 -0.87
N ALA A 178 0.20 -9.70 -2.00
CA ALA A 178 0.59 -8.30 -2.07
C ALA A 178 -0.36 -7.40 -1.24
N TYR A 179 -1.67 -7.60 -1.35
CA TYR A 179 -2.68 -6.91 -0.55
C TYR A 179 -2.47 -7.12 0.96
N ASN A 180 -2.33 -8.37 1.41
CA ASN A 180 -2.09 -8.67 2.82
C ASN A 180 -0.79 -8.04 3.35
N ASN A 181 0.24 -7.98 2.50
CA ASN A 181 1.50 -7.34 2.86
C ASN A 181 1.36 -5.81 2.96
N ALA A 182 0.62 -5.19 2.06
CA ALA A 182 0.30 -3.75 2.13
C ALA A 182 -0.47 -3.40 3.43
N ILE A 183 -1.46 -4.21 3.81
CA ILE A 183 -2.18 -4.06 5.10
C ILE A 183 -1.21 -4.17 6.27
N ARG A 184 -0.34 -5.18 6.27
CA ARG A 184 0.64 -5.37 7.34
C ARG A 184 1.59 -4.18 7.47
N ILE A 185 2.05 -3.64 6.33
CA ILE A 185 2.89 -2.44 6.30
C ILE A 185 2.13 -1.24 6.86
N ALA A 186 0.92 -0.97 6.38
CA ALA A 186 0.09 0.14 6.85
C ALA A 186 -0.11 0.08 8.38
N ARG A 187 -0.48 -1.06 8.92
CA ARG A 187 -0.66 -1.26 10.38
C ARG A 187 0.64 -1.00 11.16
N THR A 188 1.72 -1.65 10.75
CA THR A 188 2.99 -1.57 11.48
C THR A 188 3.55 -0.17 11.48
N GLU A 189 3.58 0.48 10.32
CA GLU A 189 4.10 1.84 10.18
C GLU A 189 3.14 2.88 10.77
N GLY A 190 1.83 2.70 10.65
CA GLY A 190 0.83 3.58 11.27
C GLY A 190 0.98 3.64 12.80
N HIS A 191 1.08 2.49 13.47
CA HIS A 191 1.31 2.45 14.91
C HIS A 191 2.67 3.04 15.31
N ARG A 192 3.73 2.77 14.53
CA ARG A 192 5.05 3.34 14.77
C ARG A 192 5.00 4.87 14.73
N ILE A 193 4.44 5.43 13.67
CA ILE A 193 4.37 6.87 13.44
C ILE A 193 3.49 7.56 14.49
N GLN A 194 2.37 6.96 14.87
CA GLN A 194 1.52 7.48 15.94
C GLN A 194 2.28 7.58 17.27
N ASN A 195 3.04 6.55 17.63
CA ASN A 195 3.84 6.55 18.85
C ASN A 195 4.97 7.59 18.78
N GLU A 196 5.64 7.73 17.64
CA GLU A 196 6.69 8.73 17.43
C GLU A 196 6.11 10.15 17.56
N ALA A 197 4.95 10.41 16.95
CA ALA A 197 4.26 11.68 17.07
C ALA A 197 3.89 12.04 18.52
N ALA A 198 3.40 11.07 19.28
CA ALA A 198 3.11 11.26 20.71
C ALA A 198 4.37 11.60 21.51
N LEU A 199 5.50 10.96 21.21
CA LEU A 199 6.80 11.27 21.84
C LEU A 199 7.30 12.68 21.46
N ASP A 200 7.18 13.06 20.19
CA ASP A 200 7.54 14.41 19.72
C ASP A 200 6.71 15.48 20.44
N GLY A 201 5.41 15.24 20.59
CA GLY A 201 4.52 16.11 21.36
C GLY A 201 4.91 16.21 22.84
N GLN A 202 5.23 15.08 23.50
CA GLN A 202 5.72 15.06 24.87
C GLN A 202 7.02 15.85 25.05
N HIS A 203 7.98 15.68 24.13
CA HIS A 203 9.23 16.43 24.14
C HIS A 203 8.99 17.93 23.96
N GLY A 204 8.06 18.30 23.07
CA GLY A 204 7.64 19.69 22.88
C GLY A 204 7.03 20.29 24.16
N ALA A 205 6.12 19.55 24.80
CA ALA A 205 5.47 19.97 26.06
C ALA A 205 6.48 20.15 27.21
N LYS A 206 7.43 19.23 27.39
CA LYS A 206 8.51 19.35 28.37
C LYS A 206 9.35 20.60 28.15
N LYS A 207 9.71 20.92 26.90
CA LYS A 207 10.46 22.16 26.59
C LYS A 207 9.69 23.43 26.96
N LYS A 208 8.36 23.37 27.03
CA LYS A 208 7.47 24.45 27.47
C LYS A 208 7.15 24.43 28.96
N GLY A 209 7.81 23.57 29.71
CA GLY A 209 7.71 23.54 31.20
C GLY A 209 6.59 22.62 31.73
N ALA A 210 5.97 21.78 30.88
CA ALA A 210 5.03 20.79 31.38
C ALA A 210 5.77 19.66 32.12
N ASP A 211 5.36 19.41 33.40
CA ASP A 211 5.90 18.30 34.18
C ASP A 211 5.25 16.99 33.77
N ILE A 212 5.86 16.32 32.80
CA ILE A 212 5.38 15.04 32.26
C ILE A 212 6.28 13.94 32.80
N VAL A 213 5.79 13.23 33.80
CA VAL A 213 6.44 12.03 34.34
C VAL A 213 6.13 10.83 33.43
N LYS A 214 7.17 10.08 33.07
CA LYS A 214 7.03 8.84 32.33
C LYS A 214 6.31 7.81 33.22
N GLN A 215 5.07 7.51 32.94
CA GLN A 215 4.36 6.35 33.49
C GLN A 215 4.77 5.07 32.80
#